data_2cf375f974cabedababb8a88ff0dacea
#
_entry.id   2cf375f974cabedababb8a88ff0dacea
#
_cell.length_a   1.000
_cell.length_b   1.000
_cell.length_c   1.000
_cell.angle_alpha   90.00
_cell.angle_beta   90.00
_cell.angle_gamma   90.00
#
_symmetry.space_group_name_H-M   'P 1'
#
loop_
_entity.id
_entity.type
_entity.pdbx_description
1 polymer ?
#
loop_
_entity_poly.entity_id
_entity_poly.type
_entity_poly.pdbx_seq_one_letter_code
_entity_poly.pdbx_strand_id
1 'polypeptide(L)'
;MRRSRHLRRFVWSRAFTRLEAAALVGALTVLLVLVLPVLAGDRARAFRVQCLNNLRQIGIGMALWGDDHRGEPPHHVPYAQGGTMGHPLAANAWVHFSYLSNSLPSPKVLFCPSDTGTPAIDFSKDPTGGYLHPNFRNRATSYFLIATYFGDDYRIQSGDRNIYTSGESGSTYFKYAPYITYHPIDRAFRWMPGLHEETGNLLFNDGRVETTDSVRLREVAEGGDDLAAGGGSHMHICVPR
;
A
#
# COMPACT_ATOMS: atom_id res chain seq x y z
N MET A 1 -24.05 5.83 -80.12
CA MET A 1 -22.63 5.49 -79.83
C MET A 1 -22.36 5.73 -78.36
N ARG A 2 -22.32 4.65 -77.50
CA ARG A 2 -22.00 4.69 -76.09
C ARG A 2 -20.58 4.08 -75.91
N ARG A 3 -19.62 4.95 -75.53
CA ARG A 3 -18.26 4.53 -75.17
C ARG A 3 -18.24 4.03 -73.71
N SER A 4 -18.05 2.77 -73.47
CA SER A 4 -17.77 2.18 -72.16
C SER A 4 -16.33 2.45 -71.79
N ARG A 5 -16.12 3.22 -70.66
CA ARG A 5 -14.82 3.42 -70.05
C ARG A 5 -14.54 2.22 -69.15
N HIS A 6 -13.62 1.36 -69.56
CA HIS A 6 -13.05 0.33 -68.68
C HIS A 6 -12.12 0.98 -67.66
N LEU A 7 -12.55 1.03 -66.38
CA LEU A 7 -11.71 1.36 -65.28
C LEU A 7 -10.79 0.15 -64.98
N ARG A 8 -9.52 0.28 -65.34
CA ARG A 8 -8.50 -0.70 -64.92
C ARG A 8 -8.31 -0.57 -63.40
N ARG A 9 -8.76 -1.59 -62.67
CA ARG A 9 -8.41 -1.77 -61.27
C ARG A 9 -6.92 -2.13 -61.19
N PHE A 10 -6.12 -1.22 -60.65
CA PHE A 10 -4.72 -1.44 -60.36
C PHE A 10 -4.65 -2.31 -59.11
N VAL A 11 -4.51 -3.63 -59.32
CA VAL A 11 -4.32 -4.59 -58.19
C VAL A 11 -2.83 -4.61 -57.88
N TRP A 12 -2.44 -3.94 -56.81
CA TRP A 12 -1.09 -4.02 -56.27
C TRP A 12 -0.97 -5.30 -55.48
N SER A 13 -0.74 -6.46 -56.13
CA SER A 13 -0.34 -7.68 -55.53
C SER A 13 1.19 -7.80 -55.55
N ARG A 14 1.86 -7.05 -54.70
CA ARG A 14 3.27 -7.36 -54.39
C ARG A 14 3.28 -8.43 -53.30
N ALA A 15 3.54 -9.67 -53.68
CA ALA A 15 3.84 -10.73 -52.72
C ALA A 15 5.17 -10.38 -52.02
N PHE A 16 5.15 -10.36 -50.68
CA PHE A 16 6.35 -10.16 -49.86
C PHE A 16 7.41 -11.21 -50.22
N THR A 17 8.62 -10.74 -50.45
CA THR A 17 9.76 -11.66 -50.61
C THR A 17 10.16 -12.24 -49.26
N ARG A 18 10.73 -13.45 -49.25
CA ARG A 18 11.25 -14.08 -48.03
C ARG A 18 12.26 -13.21 -47.30
N LEU A 19 13.03 -12.43 -48.04
CA LEU A 19 14.05 -11.53 -47.53
C LEU A 19 13.42 -10.29 -46.82
N GLU A 20 12.36 -9.72 -47.37
CA GLU A 20 11.63 -8.65 -46.76
C GLU A 20 10.94 -9.11 -45.48
N ALA A 21 10.34 -10.31 -45.48
CA ALA A 21 9.76 -10.90 -44.28
C ALA A 21 10.81 -11.14 -43.20
N ALA A 22 11.98 -11.66 -43.55
CA ALA A 22 13.09 -11.86 -42.59
C ALA A 22 13.61 -10.53 -42.01
N ALA A 23 13.74 -9.50 -42.85
CA ALA A 23 14.14 -8.17 -42.38
C ALA A 23 13.12 -7.55 -41.43
N LEU A 24 11.79 -7.68 -41.70
CA LEU A 24 10.73 -7.22 -40.82
C LEU A 24 10.74 -7.94 -39.48
N VAL A 25 10.88 -9.27 -39.46
CA VAL A 25 10.96 -10.05 -38.22
C VAL A 25 12.20 -9.65 -37.44
N GLY A 26 13.36 -9.46 -38.08
CA GLY A 26 14.58 -9.00 -37.44
C GLY A 26 14.41 -7.62 -36.81
N ALA A 27 13.86 -6.67 -37.53
CA ALA A 27 13.58 -5.32 -37.02
C ALA A 27 12.59 -5.32 -35.84
N LEU A 28 11.53 -6.14 -35.94
CA LEU A 28 10.54 -6.29 -34.86
C LEU A 28 11.15 -6.90 -33.61
N THR A 29 12.03 -7.90 -33.77
CA THR A 29 12.72 -8.53 -32.63
C THR A 29 13.63 -7.54 -31.92
N VAL A 30 14.42 -6.76 -32.66
CA VAL A 30 15.28 -5.71 -32.08
C VAL A 30 14.44 -4.67 -31.35
N LEU A 31 13.33 -4.23 -31.93
CA LEU A 31 12.42 -3.28 -31.31
C LEU A 31 11.84 -3.83 -29.99
N LEU A 32 11.39 -5.08 -29.97
CA LEU A 32 10.86 -5.73 -28.75
C LEU A 32 11.91 -5.80 -27.65
N VAL A 33 13.15 -6.19 -27.98
CA VAL A 33 14.25 -6.29 -27.00
C VAL A 33 14.57 -4.93 -26.36
N LEU A 34 14.45 -3.84 -27.11
CA LEU A 34 14.69 -2.48 -26.59
C LEU A 34 13.51 -1.92 -25.80
N VAL A 35 12.27 -2.22 -26.20
CA VAL A 35 11.07 -1.64 -25.60
C VAL A 35 10.66 -2.36 -24.31
N LEU A 36 10.78 -3.70 -24.25
CA LEU A 36 10.35 -4.47 -23.08
C LEU A 36 10.97 -4.04 -21.74
N PRO A 37 12.29 -3.80 -21.61
CA PRO A 37 12.90 -3.37 -20.35
C PRO A 37 12.45 -1.96 -19.93
N VAL A 38 12.20 -1.06 -20.88
CA VAL A 38 11.69 0.29 -20.59
C VAL A 38 10.29 0.21 -19.98
N LEU A 39 9.40 -0.56 -20.60
CA LEU A 39 8.03 -0.76 -20.10
C LEU A 39 7.99 -1.40 -18.71
N ALA A 40 8.90 -2.31 -18.40
CA ALA A 40 8.96 -2.92 -17.07
C ALA A 40 9.34 -1.91 -15.98
N GLY A 41 10.32 -1.04 -16.25
CA GLY A 41 10.71 0.03 -15.31
C GLY A 41 9.61 1.06 -15.06
N ASP A 42 8.89 1.46 -16.11
CA ASP A 42 7.77 2.41 -15.99
C ASP A 42 6.60 1.82 -15.20
N ARG A 43 6.32 0.53 -15.35
CA ARG A 43 5.28 -0.16 -14.58
C ARG A 43 5.59 -0.16 -13.08
N ALA A 44 6.83 -0.43 -12.68
CA ALA A 44 7.24 -0.41 -11.29
C ALA A 44 7.08 1.00 -10.67
N ARG A 45 7.46 2.04 -11.43
CA ARG A 45 7.25 3.45 -11.02
C ARG A 45 5.76 3.79 -10.87
N ALA A 46 4.92 3.37 -11.83
CA ALA A 46 3.48 3.58 -11.78
C ALA A 46 2.85 2.93 -10.53
N PHE A 47 3.24 1.71 -10.19
CA PHE A 47 2.78 1.04 -8.98
C PHE A 47 3.20 1.77 -7.71
N ARG A 48 4.44 2.29 -7.64
CA ARG A 48 4.89 3.09 -6.50
C ARG A 48 4.06 4.36 -6.32
N VAL A 49 3.78 5.08 -7.39
CA VAL A 49 2.91 6.27 -7.37
C VAL A 49 1.49 5.90 -6.92
N GLN A 50 0.98 4.75 -7.36
CA GLN A 50 -0.34 4.27 -6.90
C GLN A 50 -0.34 3.97 -5.40
N CYS A 51 0.71 3.35 -4.85
CA CYS A 51 0.80 3.07 -3.41
C CYS A 51 0.89 4.36 -2.59
N LEU A 52 1.63 5.39 -3.06
CA LEU A 52 1.62 6.74 -2.46
C LEU A 52 0.20 7.34 -2.44
N ASN A 53 -0.53 7.25 -3.55
CA ASN A 53 -1.90 7.75 -3.63
C ASN A 53 -2.87 6.97 -2.76
N ASN A 54 -2.68 5.66 -2.61
CA ASN A 54 -3.45 4.84 -1.71
C ASN A 54 -3.26 5.29 -0.25
N LEU A 55 -2.01 5.51 0.19
CA LEU A 55 -1.74 6.04 1.53
C LEU A 55 -2.37 7.42 1.76
N ARG A 56 -2.36 8.32 0.75
CA ARG A 56 -3.08 9.59 0.85
C ARG A 56 -4.59 9.40 1.04
N GLN A 57 -5.19 8.46 0.30
CA GLN A 57 -6.61 8.14 0.46
C GLN A 57 -6.91 7.53 1.83
N ILE A 58 -6.00 6.72 2.39
CA ILE A 58 -6.11 6.21 3.76
C ILE A 58 -6.08 7.39 4.75
N GLY A 59 -5.16 8.33 4.61
CA GLY A 59 -5.09 9.54 5.45
C GLY A 59 -6.38 10.36 5.39
N ILE A 60 -6.90 10.59 4.19
CA ILE A 60 -8.19 11.27 4.00
C ILE A 60 -9.33 10.47 4.66
N GLY A 61 -9.36 9.15 4.49
CA GLY A 61 -10.35 8.29 5.13
C GLY A 61 -10.29 8.33 6.67
N MET A 62 -9.08 8.39 7.23
CA MET A 62 -8.89 8.58 8.68
C MET A 62 -9.42 9.93 9.15
N ALA A 63 -9.12 11.01 8.43
CA ALA A 63 -9.60 12.35 8.75
C ALA A 63 -11.13 12.44 8.66
N LEU A 64 -11.75 11.93 7.59
CA LEU A 64 -13.21 11.89 7.42
C LEU A 64 -13.88 11.09 8.54
N TRP A 65 -13.30 9.97 8.94
CA TRP A 65 -13.80 9.21 10.08
C TRP A 65 -13.67 10.00 11.39
N GLY A 66 -12.55 10.70 11.56
CA GLY A 66 -12.28 11.55 12.71
C GLY A 66 -13.28 12.71 12.84
N ASP A 67 -13.72 13.32 11.73
CA ASP A 67 -14.70 14.41 11.74
C ASP A 67 -15.98 14.03 12.48
N ASP A 68 -16.42 12.77 12.37
CA ASP A 68 -17.57 12.22 13.11
C ASP A 68 -17.22 11.80 14.56
N HIS A 69 -15.91 11.77 14.91
CA HIS A 69 -15.40 11.23 16.18
C HIS A 69 -14.45 12.20 16.91
N ARG A 70 -14.76 13.51 16.89
CA ARG A 70 -14.02 14.59 17.61
C ARG A 70 -12.56 14.77 17.14
N GLY A 71 -12.26 14.43 15.91
CA GLY A 71 -10.91 14.48 15.35
C GLY A 71 -10.06 13.24 15.65
N GLU A 72 -10.57 12.28 16.40
CA GLU A 72 -9.81 11.09 16.80
C GLU A 72 -9.89 9.99 15.74
N PRO A 73 -8.79 9.29 15.44
CA PRO A 73 -8.81 8.13 14.54
C PRO A 73 -9.43 6.89 15.22
N PRO A 74 -9.82 5.84 14.46
CA PRO A 74 -10.51 4.68 15.01
C PRO A 74 -9.82 4.03 16.21
N HIS A 75 -8.50 4.00 16.25
CA HIS A 75 -7.72 3.36 17.30
C HIS A 75 -7.62 4.16 18.60
N HIS A 76 -7.99 5.43 18.60
CA HIS A 76 -8.08 6.27 19.80
C HIS A 76 -9.49 6.27 20.42
N VAL A 77 -10.51 5.87 19.68
CA VAL A 77 -11.89 5.80 20.17
C VAL A 77 -12.17 4.44 20.80
N PRO A 78 -12.70 4.38 22.03
CA PRO A 78 -13.04 3.12 22.68
C PRO A 78 -13.98 2.24 21.85
N TYR A 79 -13.78 0.93 21.89
CA TYR A 79 -14.63 -0.04 21.19
C TYR A 79 -16.12 0.10 21.58
N ALA A 80 -16.40 0.35 22.83
CA ALA A 80 -17.75 0.60 23.32
C ALA A 80 -18.39 1.89 22.77
N GLN A 81 -17.61 2.79 22.19
CA GLN A 81 -18.04 4.05 21.59
C GLN A 81 -17.94 4.04 20.05
N GLY A 82 -17.80 2.86 19.46
CA GLY A 82 -17.74 2.71 18.00
C GLY A 82 -16.35 2.79 17.38
N GLY A 83 -15.28 2.83 18.19
CA GLY A 83 -13.90 2.80 17.72
C GLY A 83 -13.28 1.41 17.82
N THR A 84 -11.95 1.35 17.76
CA THR A 84 -11.20 0.09 17.80
C THR A 84 -10.29 -0.04 19.01
N MET A 85 -10.17 0.97 19.86
CA MET A 85 -9.41 0.89 21.12
C MET A 85 -10.03 -0.15 22.05
N GLY A 86 -9.25 -1.18 22.41
CA GLY A 86 -9.73 -2.30 23.23
C GLY A 86 -10.55 -3.35 22.48
N HIS A 87 -10.62 -3.27 21.13
CA HIS A 87 -11.24 -4.35 20.34
C HIS A 87 -10.41 -5.65 20.48
N PRO A 88 -11.03 -6.85 20.64
CA PRO A 88 -10.31 -8.10 20.83
C PRO A 88 -9.29 -8.46 19.73
N LEU A 89 -9.48 -7.92 18.55
CA LEU A 89 -8.60 -8.12 17.38
C LEU A 89 -7.83 -6.85 16.99
N ALA A 90 -7.76 -5.84 17.85
CA ALA A 90 -7.12 -4.54 17.57
C ALA A 90 -5.62 -4.63 17.21
N ALA A 91 -5.00 -5.75 17.49
CA ALA A 91 -3.64 -6.03 17.04
C ALA A 91 -3.48 -6.21 15.53
N ASN A 92 -4.56 -6.33 14.80
CA ASN A 92 -4.55 -6.53 13.35
C ASN A 92 -4.86 -5.23 12.63
N ALA A 93 -4.00 -4.81 11.71
CA ALA A 93 -4.20 -3.61 10.91
C ALA A 93 -5.56 -3.60 10.18
N TRP A 94 -5.99 -4.76 9.65
CA TRP A 94 -7.25 -4.89 8.93
C TRP A 94 -8.47 -4.49 9.77
N VAL A 95 -8.43 -4.65 11.10
CA VAL A 95 -9.53 -4.25 11.99
C VAL A 95 -9.71 -2.75 11.95
N HIS A 96 -8.64 -1.99 12.13
CA HIS A 96 -8.68 -0.54 12.13
C HIS A 96 -9.13 0.01 10.77
N PHE A 97 -8.60 -0.55 9.69
CA PHE A 97 -8.98 -0.16 8.33
C PHE A 97 -10.44 -0.53 7.97
N SER A 98 -11.00 -1.58 8.59
CA SER A 98 -12.39 -1.97 8.35
C SER A 98 -13.40 -0.92 8.83
N TYR A 99 -13.03 -0.13 9.83
CA TYR A 99 -13.86 0.97 10.35
C TYR A 99 -13.90 2.16 9.40
N LEU A 100 -12.97 2.23 8.45
CA LEU A 100 -12.97 3.25 7.40
C LEU A 100 -13.85 2.89 6.20
N SER A 101 -14.65 1.83 6.28
CA SER A 101 -15.47 1.34 5.16
C SER A 101 -16.42 2.39 4.55
N ASN A 102 -16.89 3.34 5.36
CA ASN A 102 -17.74 4.45 4.91
C ASN A 102 -16.94 5.68 4.45
N SER A 103 -15.65 5.75 4.82
CA SER A 103 -14.77 6.87 4.51
C SER A 103 -13.81 6.59 3.35
N LEU A 104 -13.72 5.34 2.92
CA LEU A 104 -12.89 4.91 1.80
C LEU A 104 -13.76 4.51 0.59
N PRO A 105 -13.36 4.85 -0.63
CA PRO A 105 -14.13 4.53 -1.84
C PRO A 105 -14.20 3.01 -2.10
N SER A 106 -13.20 2.24 -1.68
CA SER A 106 -13.11 0.79 -1.89
C SER A 106 -11.96 0.23 -1.05
N PRO A 107 -12.01 -1.05 -0.60
CA PRO A 107 -10.90 -1.71 0.08
C PRO A 107 -9.67 -1.92 -0.83
N LYS A 108 -9.78 -1.74 -2.13
CA LYS A 108 -8.63 -1.76 -3.07
C LYS A 108 -7.57 -0.71 -2.72
N VAL A 109 -7.96 0.38 -2.08
CA VAL A 109 -7.05 1.40 -1.54
C VAL A 109 -6.11 0.84 -0.47
N LEU A 110 -6.51 -0.22 0.22
CA LEU A 110 -5.72 -0.87 1.27
C LEU A 110 -4.67 -1.84 0.71
N PHE A 111 -4.60 -1.99 -0.61
CA PHE A 111 -3.72 -2.93 -1.28
C PHE A 111 -2.75 -2.23 -2.25
N CYS A 112 -1.46 -2.49 -2.09
CA CYS A 112 -0.42 -2.00 -2.99
C CYS A 112 -0.28 -2.94 -4.20
N PRO A 113 -0.31 -2.44 -5.46
CA PRO A 113 -0.18 -3.29 -6.65
C PRO A 113 1.16 -4.04 -6.76
N SER A 114 2.19 -3.60 -6.02
CA SER A 114 3.47 -4.30 -5.92
C SER A 114 3.45 -5.47 -4.93
N ASP A 115 2.35 -5.64 -4.18
CA ASP A 115 2.22 -6.70 -3.20
C ASP A 115 1.80 -8.02 -3.83
N THR A 116 2.16 -9.13 -3.17
CA THR A 116 1.85 -10.49 -3.62
C THR A 116 0.51 -11.02 -3.10
N GLY A 117 -0.19 -10.27 -2.25
CA GLY A 117 -1.49 -10.62 -1.71
C GLY A 117 -2.62 -10.56 -2.74
N THR A 118 -3.85 -10.60 -2.27
CA THR A 118 -5.05 -10.52 -3.11
C THR A 118 -5.90 -9.35 -2.66
N PRO A 119 -6.13 -8.33 -3.51
CA PRO A 119 -6.97 -7.18 -3.15
C PRO A 119 -8.42 -7.63 -2.91
N ALA A 120 -9.06 -7.05 -1.91
CA ALA A 120 -10.50 -7.21 -1.71
C ALA A 120 -11.29 -6.33 -2.69
N ILE A 121 -12.52 -6.76 -3.00
CA ILE A 121 -13.41 -6.06 -3.95
C ILE A 121 -14.29 -5.05 -3.22
N ASP A 122 -14.81 -5.46 -2.05
CA ASP A 122 -15.69 -4.65 -1.21
C ASP A 122 -15.43 -4.90 0.29
N PHE A 123 -16.12 -4.17 1.17
CA PHE A 123 -16.01 -4.34 2.63
C PHE A 123 -16.98 -5.40 3.19
N SER A 124 -17.47 -6.33 2.41
CA SER A 124 -18.37 -7.40 2.86
C SER A 124 -17.65 -8.58 3.52
N LYS A 125 -18.42 -9.59 3.91
CA LYS A 125 -17.94 -10.90 4.38
C LYS A 125 -17.98 -11.96 3.27
N ASP A 126 -18.15 -11.58 2.02
CA ASP A 126 -18.22 -12.48 0.88
C ASP A 126 -16.91 -13.27 0.71
N PRO A 127 -16.94 -14.61 0.58
CA PRO A 127 -15.74 -15.41 0.42
C PRO A 127 -15.01 -15.18 -0.91
N THR A 128 -15.65 -14.55 -1.90
CA THR A 128 -15.10 -14.31 -3.23
C THR A 128 -14.38 -12.96 -3.39
N GLY A 129 -14.50 -12.06 -2.39
CA GLY A 129 -13.87 -10.75 -2.51
C GLY A 129 -14.07 -9.80 -1.33
N GLY A 130 -14.77 -10.23 -0.28
CA GLY A 130 -15.07 -9.38 0.86
C GLY A 130 -13.90 -9.17 1.81
N TYR A 131 -13.55 -7.91 2.09
CA TYR A 131 -12.43 -7.55 2.96
C TYR A 131 -12.54 -8.14 4.38
N LEU A 132 -13.75 -8.27 4.91
CA LEU A 132 -14.01 -8.83 6.25
C LEU A 132 -13.98 -10.36 6.27
N HIS A 133 -13.94 -11.03 5.11
CA HIS A 133 -13.83 -12.48 5.06
C HIS A 133 -12.41 -12.94 5.46
N PRO A 134 -12.25 -14.04 6.22
CA PRO A 134 -10.96 -14.53 6.71
C PRO A 134 -9.87 -14.73 5.63
N ASN A 135 -10.26 -15.03 4.39
CA ASN A 135 -9.34 -15.22 3.28
C ASN A 135 -8.67 -13.92 2.79
N PHE A 136 -9.23 -12.76 3.13
CA PHE A 136 -8.75 -11.44 2.73
C PHE A 136 -8.07 -10.73 3.90
N ARG A 137 -8.73 -9.93 4.68
CA ARG A 137 -8.21 -9.27 5.87
C ARG A 137 -6.76 -8.79 5.70
N ASN A 138 -5.82 -9.30 6.51
CA ASN A 138 -4.40 -8.96 6.41
C ASN A 138 -3.78 -9.28 5.03
N ARG A 139 -4.29 -10.27 4.30
CA ARG A 139 -3.82 -10.61 2.95
C ARG A 139 -4.19 -9.56 1.91
N ALA A 140 -5.27 -8.82 2.15
CA ALA A 140 -5.74 -7.72 1.31
C ALA A 140 -5.29 -6.35 1.85
N THR A 141 -4.34 -6.33 2.80
CA THR A 141 -3.82 -5.13 3.43
C THR A 141 -2.31 -5.07 3.23
N SER A 142 -1.82 -4.02 2.56
CA SER A 142 -0.40 -3.81 2.26
C SER A 142 0.24 -2.72 3.12
N TYR A 143 -0.50 -2.18 4.07
CA TYR A 143 -0.04 -1.06 4.91
C TYR A 143 -0.11 -1.44 6.38
N PHE A 144 0.93 -1.08 7.14
CA PHE A 144 0.88 -1.13 8.59
C PHE A 144 0.12 0.07 9.14
N LEU A 145 -0.31 -0.02 10.39
CA LEU A 145 -0.88 1.08 11.15
C LEU A 145 -0.12 1.23 12.46
N ILE A 146 0.17 2.47 12.85
CA ILE A 146 0.63 2.78 14.21
C ILE A 146 -0.62 3.04 15.05
N ALA A 147 -0.87 2.13 16.01
CA ALA A 147 -1.96 2.25 16.96
C ALA A 147 -1.38 2.60 18.33
N THR A 148 -1.45 3.85 18.71
CA THR A 148 -1.08 4.32 20.06
C THR A 148 -2.33 4.44 20.93
N TYR A 149 -2.23 4.03 22.20
CA TYR A 149 -3.39 4.01 23.09
C TYR A 149 -3.40 5.16 24.11
N PHE A 150 -2.34 5.93 24.22
CA PHE A 150 -2.16 6.91 25.31
C PHE A 150 -1.53 8.22 24.81
N GLY A 151 -2.28 9.01 24.04
CA GLY A 151 -1.98 10.44 23.83
C GLY A 151 -0.64 10.81 23.19
N ASP A 152 0.11 9.83 22.70
CA ASP A 152 1.40 10.06 22.08
C ASP A 152 1.20 10.48 20.63
N ASP A 153 1.52 11.71 20.31
CA ASP A 153 1.48 12.27 18.97
C ASP A 153 2.65 11.73 18.11
N TYR A 154 2.54 10.46 17.69
CA TYR A 154 3.49 9.97 16.70
C TYR A 154 3.23 10.64 15.35
N ARG A 155 4.32 11.09 14.73
CA ARG A 155 4.24 11.74 13.41
C ARG A 155 3.79 10.80 12.31
N ILE A 156 4.13 9.48 12.43
CA ILE A 156 3.77 8.45 11.46
C ILE A 156 2.44 7.82 11.85
N GLN A 157 1.49 7.79 10.91
CA GLN A 157 0.18 7.16 11.10
C GLN A 157 0.14 5.76 10.46
N SER A 158 0.71 5.60 9.28
CA SER A 158 0.68 4.36 8.48
C SER A 158 1.85 4.30 7.51
N GLY A 159 2.09 3.16 6.91
CA GLY A 159 3.11 3.01 5.86
C GLY A 159 3.10 1.62 5.25
N ASP A 160 4.01 1.38 4.30
CA ASP A 160 4.13 0.10 3.61
C ASP A 160 4.51 -1.03 4.56
N ARG A 161 3.90 -2.21 4.41
CA ARG A 161 4.07 -3.34 5.33
C ARG A 161 5.43 -4.02 5.32
N ASN A 162 6.31 -3.70 4.36
CA ASN A 162 7.66 -4.25 4.25
C ASN A 162 8.64 -3.65 5.27
N ILE A 163 8.18 -3.41 6.48
CA ILE A 163 8.97 -2.87 7.58
C ILE A 163 9.51 -4.00 8.46
N TYR A 164 10.79 -3.89 8.86
CA TYR A 164 11.42 -4.73 9.86
C TYR A 164 11.64 -3.94 11.13
N THR A 165 11.34 -4.59 12.26
CA THR A 165 11.67 -4.09 13.59
C THR A 165 12.20 -5.27 14.42
N SER A 166 13.12 -5.03 15.34
CA SER A 166 13.63 -6.07 16.24
C SER A 166 12.75 -6.24 17.49
N GLY A 167 11.66 -5.49 17.60
CA GLY A 167 10.75 -5.54 18.72
C GLY A 167 10.17 -6.94 18.94
N GLU A 168 10.06 -7.35 20.20
CA GLU A 168 9.45 -8.62 20.56
C GLU A 168 7.98 -8.66 20.12
N SER A 169 7.60 -9.71 19.42
CA SER A 169 6.20 -10.02 19.13
C SER A 169 5.48 -10.33 20.45
N GLY A 170 4.72 -9.38 20.96
CA GLY A 170 3.81 -9.58 22.07
C GLY A 170 4.10 -8.77 23.32
N SER A 171 3.40 -7.68 23.48
CA SER A 171 3.10 -7.15 24.80
C SER A 171 2.33 -8.21 25.59
N THR A 172 2.61 -8.36 26.88
CA THR A 172 1.93 -9.27 27.83
C THR A 172 0.41 -9.11 27.87
N TYR A 173 -0.13 -8.00 27.36
CA TYR A 173 -1.56 -7.75 27.26
C TYR A 173 -2.23 -8.47 26.10
N PHE A 174 -1.47 -8.91 25.06
CA PHE A 174 -2.05 -9.49 23.83
C PHE A 174 -1.24 -10.71 23.36
N LYS A 175 -1.31 -11.77 24.11
CA LYS A 175 -0.58 -13.03 23.90
C LYS A 175 -0.76 -13.72 22.54
N TYR A 176 -1.64 -13.20 21.67
CA TYR A 176 -2.02 -13.83 20.38
C TYR A 176 -2.07 -12.86 19.19
N ALA A 177 -1.43 -11.70 19.29
CA ALA A 177 -1.63 -10.66 18.31
C ALA A 177 -0.41 -10.42 17.42
N PRO A 178 -0.60 -10.26 16.09
CA PRO A 178 0.48 -9.98 15.14
C PRO A 178 0.85 -8.50 15.13
N TYR A 179 1.19 -7.92 16.29
CA TYR A 179 1.78 -6.60 16.31
C TYR A 179 3.15 -6.62 16.97
N ILE A 180 3.94 -5.65 16.60
CA ILE A 180 5.27 -5.44 17.10
C ILE A 180 5.21 -4.21 17.99
N THR A 181 5.61 -4.37 19.26
CA THR A 181 5.84 -3.23 20.15
C THR A 181 7.25 -2.72 19.87
N TYR A 182 7.37 -1.47 19.51
CA TYR A 182 8.65 -0.83 19.26
C TYR A 182 9.09 0.00 20.46
N HIS A 183 10.35 -0.15 20.86
CA HIS A 183 11.04 0.78 21.72
C HIS A 183 11.85 1.76 20.87
N PRO A 184 11.76 3.08 21.09
CA PRO A 184 12.43 4.09 20.25
C PRO A 184 13.96 3.97 20.19
N ILE A 185 14.57 3.11 20.99
CA ILE A 185 16.03 2.90 21.04
C ILE A 185 16.52 1.82 20.06
N ASP A 186 15.60 1.14 19.35
CA ASP A 186 15.97 0.04 18.48
C ASP A 186 16.40 0.50 17.08
N ARG A 187 17.71 0.50 16.84
CA ARG A 187 18.33 0.84 15.54
C ARG A 187 18.02 -0.16 14.41
N ALA A 188 17.14 -1.11 14.62
CA ALA A 188 16.80 -2.15 13.67
C ALA A 188 15.67 -1.76 12.70
N PHE A 189 15.12 -0.54 12.81
CA PHE A 189 14.10 -0.05 11.90
C PHE A 189 14.66 0.05 10.49
N ARG A 190 14.12 -0.76 9.58
CA ARG A 190 14.52 -0.76 8.17
C ARG A 190 13.42 -1.28 7.27
N TRP A 191 13.46 -0.86 6.02
CA TRP A 191 12.66 -1.46 4.97
C TRP A 191 13.25 -2.82 4.58
N MET A 192 12.35 -3.79 4.37
CA MET A 192 12.70 -5.12 3.86
C MET A 192 12.52 -5.15 2.35
N PRO A 193 13.29 -5.99 1.62
CA PRO A 193 12.97 -6.31 0.24
C PRO A 193 11.54 -6.80 0.11
N GLY A 194 10.83 -6.41 -0.94
CA GLY A 194 9.46 -6.84 -1.16
C GLY A 194 8.65 -5.86 -1.99
N LEU A 195 7.84 -5.02 -1.34
CA LEU A 195 6.91 -4.12 -2.02
C LEU A 195 7.59 -3.11 -2.95
N HIS A 196 8.63 -2.43 -2.44
CA HIS A 196 9.34 -1.34 -3.11
C HIS A 196 10.85 -1.46 -2.93
N GLU A 197 11.38 -2.70 -2.97
CA GLU A 197 12.78 -3.00 -2.67
C GLU A 197 13.11 -2.63 -1.21
N GLU A 198 14.25 -1.96 -0.98
CA GLU A 198 14.67 -1.50 0.36
C GLU A 198 14.17 -0.07 0.67
N THR A 199 13.03 0.31 0.11
CA THR A 199 12.35 1.58 0.36
C THR A 199 10.90 1.34 0.74
N GLY A 200 10.23 2.35 1.27
CA GLY A 200 8.80 2.30 1.57
C GLY A 200 8.20 3.69 1.68
N ASN A 201 6.88 3.73 1.72
CA ASN A 201 6.11 4.95 1.84
C ASN A 201 5.58 5.08 3.26
N LEU A 202 5.61 6.29 3.81
CA LEU A 202 5.05 6.64 5.10
C LEU A 202 3.93 7.67 4.92
N LEU A 203 2.86 7.49 5.67
CA LEU A 203 1.80 8.47 5.87
C LEU A 203 1.99 9.10 7.25
N PHE A 204 1.99 10.41 7.30
CA PHE A 204 2.11 11.21 8.52
C PHE A 204 0.75 11.71 9.00
N ASN A 205 0.65 12.08 10.26
CA ASN A 205 -0.58 12.60 10.88
C ASN A 205 -1.06 13.93 10.25
N ASP A 206 -0.16 14.68 9.59
CA ASP A 206 -0.50 15.88 8.82
C ASP A 206 -1.07 15.57 7.42
N GLY A 207 -1.24 14.30 7.08
CA GLY A 207 -1.71 13.82 5.76
C GLY A 207 -0.62 13.79 4.68
N ARG A 208 0.60 14.20 4.99
CA ARG A 208 1.75 14.11 4.08
C ARG A 208 2.14 12.65 3.87
N VAL A 209 2.49 12.30 2.64
CA VAL A 209 3.06 11.00 2.29
C VAL A 209 4.44 11.18 1.69
N GLU A 210 5.41 10.43 2.20
CA GLU A 210 6.82 10.50 1.81
C GLU A 210 7.36 9.10 1.48
N THR A 211 8.12 8.98 0.39
CA THR A 211 8.93 7.77 0.14
C THR A 211 10.24 7.90 0.87
N THR A 212 10.60 6.90 1.67
CA THR A 212 11.79 6.91 2.51
C THR A 212 12.65 5.67 2.26
N ASP A 213 13.94 5.83 2.44
CA ASP A 213 14.89 4.72 2.64
C ASP A 213 14.98 4.33 4.13
N SER A 214 15.76 3.33 4.44
CA SER A 214 15.92 2.86 5.82
C SER A 214 16.66 3.84 6.74
N VAL A 215 17.43 4.79 6.19
CA VAL A 215 18.09 5.85 6.98
C VAL A 215 17.04 6.87 7.39
N ARG A 216 16.29 7.36 6.41
CA ARG A 216 15.22 8.34 6.64
C ARG A 216 14.11 7.79 7.52
N LEU A 217 13.76 6.50 7.36
CA LEU A 217 12.80 5.82 8.24
C LEU A 217 13.23 5.90 9.71
N ARG A 218 14.51 5.63 10.00
CA ARG A 218 15.05 5.75 11.37
C ARG A 218 15.04 7.18 11.87
N GLU A 219 15.51 8.12 11.07
CA GLU A 219 15.48 9.55 11.43
C GLU A 219 14.07 10.01 11.81
N VAL A 220 13.06 9.61 11.05
CA VAL A 220 11.66 9.98 11.32
C VAL A 220 11.13 9.25 12.56
N ALA A 221 11.53 7.99 12.77
CA ALA A 221 11.14 7.21 13.94
C ALA A 221 11.86 7.66 15.22
N GLU A 222 13.13 8.09 15.10
CA GLU A 222 13.96 8.59 16.21
C GLU A 222 13.80 10.12 16.42
N GLY A 223 13.53 10.86 15.35
CA GLY A 223 13.60 12.32 15.29
C GLY A 223 12.36 13.07 15.77
N GLY A 224 11.56 12.44 16.56
CA GLY A 224 10.74 13.19 17.48
C GLY A 224 11.62 13.69 18.62
N ASP A 225 12.31 14.83 18.46
CA ASP A 225 12.99 15.52 19.57
C ASP A 225 12.07 15.73 20.79
N ASP A 226 10.77 15.58 20.62
CA ASP A 226 9.74 15.57 21.67
C ASP A 226 9.51 14.18 22.31
N LEU A 227 9.99 13.10 21.72
CA LEU A 227 9.87 11.75 22.30
C LEU A 227 10.88 11.48 23.42
N ALA A 228 11.95 12.29 23.52
CA ALA A 228 12.95 12.18 24.57
C ALA A 228 12.51 12.77 25.93
N ALA A 229 11.44 13.55 25.98
CA ALA A 229 11.04 14.32 27.15
C ALA A 229 10.02 13.64 28.08
N GLY A 230 9.46 12.50 27.73
CA GLY A 230 8.39 11.86 28.53
C GLY A 230 8.41 10.33 28.46
N GLY A 231 9.10 9.71 29.39
CA GLY A 231 8.92 8.33 29.84
C GLY A 231 8.37 7.29 28.86
N GLY A 232 9.25 6.49 28.26
CA GLY A 232 8.95 5.13 27.82
C GLY A 232 7.68 4.86 26.98
N SER A 233 7.37 5.70 26.02
CA SER A 233 6.20 5.48 25.16
C SER A 233 6.43 4.30 24.23
N HIS A 234 5.56 3.29 24.28
CA HIS A 234 5.60 2.12 23.43
C HIS A 234 4.78 2.39 22.15
N MET A 235 5.44 2.40 21.00
CA MET A 235 4.77 2.43 19.72
C MET A 235 4.24 1.02 19.36
N HIS A 236 2.96 0.89 19.11
CA HIS A 236 2.36 -0.36 18.64
C HIS A 236 2.19 -0.30 17.12
N ILE A 237 2.91 -1.16 16.40
CA ILE A 237 2.82 -1.26 14.95
C ILE A 237 2.02 -2.52 14.59
N CYS A 238 0.85 -2.33 14.00
CA CYS A 238 0.03 -3.40 13.47
C CYS A 238 0.47 -3.71 12.03
N VAL A 239 1.32 -4.71 11.85
CA VAL A 239 1.79 -5.14 10.52
C VAL A 239 0.93 -6.28 10.00
N PRO A 240 0.32 -6.17 8.80
CA PRO A 240 -0.42 -7.27 8.17
C PRO A 240 0.53 -8.43 7.84
N ARG A 241 0.23 -9.63 8.31
CA ARG A 241 0.99 -10.88 8.02
C ARG A 241 0.07 -11.95 7.47
#